data_fc9a0767958a9e86d162b5c590a2df76
#
_entry.id   fc9a0767958a9e86d162b5c590a2df76
#
_cell.length_a   1.000
_cell.length_b   1.000
_cell.length_c   1.000
_cell.angle_alpha   90.00
_cell.angle_beta   90.00
_cell.angle_gamma   90.00
#
_symmetry.space_group_name_H-M   'P 1'
#
loop_
_entity.id
_entity.type
_entity.pdbx_description
1 polymer ?
#
loop_
_entity_poly.entity_id
_entity_poly.type
_entity_poly.pdbx_seq_one_letter_code
_entity_poly.pdbx_strand_id
1 'polypeptide(L)'
;MNEIQEMQTNEGASSLFCLNSVNQEDLERMFNAQYELNVKTAGGLWTRGVTGEGRRIFWHRCMIMEAAELVDSFPWKHWKDLNASGDMLNAKIEIVDIWHFLMSFIIEQLVKDAYLHSELEENFDELNESQLRSLWNSRFVKNRMKRILSELNNAMVLQQAFDGLENNFENYVDNIAYDAENFMEVCNIAAKTQSDTTDEECDRFQACISVMLSFVIMSRHFDLDLKEAYEVKNVLNEFRQLHGYKEGKYVKKWNYEGKELEDNKVAFDRISKGVSAKDLLLDLEKFYNARTES
;
A
#
# COMPACT_ATOMS: atom_id res chain seq x y z
N MET A 1 -24.64 -8.65 18.28
CA MET A 1 -24.11 -9.38 17.10
C MET A 1 -22.80 -8.69 16.78
N ASN A 2 -21.70 -9.44 16.63
CA ASN A 2 -20.39 -8.85 16.32
C ASN A 2 -20.40 -8.37 14.86
N GLU A 3 -19.65 -7.29 14.53
CA GLU A 3 -19.50 -6.78 13.16
C GLU A 3 -19.13 -7.88 12.15
N ILE A 4 -18.39 -8.91 12.56
CA ILE A 4 -18.07 -10.10 11.76
C ILE A 4 -19.33 -10.91 11.42
N GLN A 5 -20.32 -11.00 12.33
CA GLN A 5 -21.58 -11.70 12.05
C GLN A 5 -22.51 -10.88 11.15
N GLU A 6 -22.47 -9.54 11.24
CA GLU A 6 -23.21 -8.66 10.31
C GLU A 6 -22.64 -8.72 8.89
N MET A 7 -21.31 -8.90 8.72
CA MET A 7 -20.72 -9.11 7.41
C MET A 7 -21.09 -10.45 6.77
N GLN A 8 -21.28 -11.50 7.58
CA GLN A 8 -21.73 -12.82 7.09
C GLN A 8 -23.20 -12.83 6.68
N THR A 9 -24.04 -11.90 7.17
CA THR A 9 -25.48 -11.85 6.85
C THR A 9 -25.84 -10.90 5.70
N ASN A 10 -24.89 -10.13 5.19
CA ASN A 10 -25.06 -9.30 3.98
C ASN A 10 -24.74 -10.08 2.68
N GLU A 11 -25.36 -11.23 2.51
CA GLU A 11 -25.43 -11.92 1.22
C GLU A 11 -26.27 -11.11 0.22
N GLY A 12 -25.70 -10.06 -0.36
CA GLY A 12 -26.38 -9.25 -1.37
C GLY A 12 -25.84 -7.85 -1.60
N ALA A 13 -24.97 -7.34 -0.73
CA ALA A 13 -24.21 -6.14 -1.05
C ALA A 13 -23.03 -6.58 -1.93
N SER A 14 -23.06 -6.23 -3.24
CA SER A 14 -21.87 -6.32 -4.08
C SER A 14 -20.73 -5.67 -3.31
N SER A 15 -19.73 -6.46 -2.90
CA SER A 15 -18.54 -5.91 -2.26
C SER A 15 -17.99 -4.85 -3.18
N LEU A 16 -18.13 -3.58 -2.77
CA LEU A 16 -17.54 -2.46 -3.49
C LEU A 16 -16.03 -2.63 -3.37
N PHE A 17 -15.47 -3.20 -4.42
CA PHE A 17 -14.04 -3.45 -4.50
C PHE A 17 -13.29 -2.14 -4.27
N CYS A 18 -12.27 -2.14 -3.45
CA CYS A 18 -11.56 -0.94 -3.01
C CYS A 18 -10.94 -0.09 -4.14
N LEU A 19 -10.84 -0.64 -5.35
CA LEU A 19 -10.35 0.06 -6.55
C LEU A 19 -11.46 0.50 -7.52
N ASN A 20 -12.73 0.17 -7.29
CA ASN A 20 -13.83 0.55 -8.20
C ASN A 20 -13.99 2.07 -8.36
N SER A 21 -13.55 2.85 -7.37
CA SER A 21 -13.57 4.32 -7.40
C SER A 21 -12.33 4.94 -8.04
N VAL A 22 -11.28 4.15 -8.34
CA VAL A 22 -9.98 4.65 -8.80
C VAL A 22 -9.94 4.69 -10.33
N ASN A 23 -9.92 5.88 -10.90
CA ASN A 23 -9.72 6.08 -12.34
C ASN A 23 -8.22 6.26 -12.68
N GLN A 24 -7.92 6.37 -13.99
CA GLN A 24 -6.54 6.52 -14.46
C GLN A 24 -5.83 7.75 -13.88
N GLU A 25 -6.52 8.89 -13.81
CA GLU A 25 -5.95 10.14 -13.29
C GLU A 25 -5.64 10.03 -11.80
N ASP A 26 -6.53 9.41 -11.04
CA ASP A 26 -6.34 9.14 -9.60
C ASP A 26 -5.12 8.25 -9.38
N LEU A 27 -4.96 7.19 -10.17
CA LEU A 27 -3.82 6.29 -10.04
C LEU A 27 -2.50 6.99 -10.40
N GLU A 28 -2.46 7.71 -11.52
CA GLU A 28 -1.27 8.51 -11.90
C GLU A 28 -0.90 9.51 -10.80
N ARG A 29 -1.90 10.14 -10.17
CA ARG A 29 -1.69 11.06 -9.06
C ARG A 29 -1.12 10.35 -7.82
N MET A 30 -1.67 9.19 -7.44
CA MET A 30 -1.17 8.40 -6.31
C MET A 30 0.27 7.95 -6.54
N PHE A 31 0.61 7.43 -7.71
CA PHE A 31 1.98 7.02 -8.03
C PHE A 31 2.97 8.19 -8.02
N ASN A 32 2.59 9.36 -8.53
CA ASN A 32 3.45 10.55 -8.46
C ASN A 32 3.62 11.03 -7.02
N ALA A 33 2.56 11.06 -6.22
CA ALA A 33 2.63 11.41 -4.80
C ALA A 33 3.52 10.42 -4.03
N GLN A 34 3.42 9.13 -4.34
CA GLN A 34 4.27 8.10 -3.74
C GLN A 34 5.75 8.27 -4.13
N TYR A 35 6.04 8.63 -5.39
CA TYR A 35 7.41 8.94 -5.80
C TYR A 35 7.99 10.07 -4.94
N GLU A 36 7.25 11.17 -4.78
CA GLU A 36 7.70 12.32 -3.97
C GLU A 36 7.82 12.00 -2.47
N LEU A 37 6.90 11.20 -1.93
CA LEU A 37 7.01 10.72 -0.55
C LEU A 37 8.31 9.92 -0.36
N ASN A 38 8.63 9.02 -1.27
CA ASN A 38 9.85 8.22 -1.20
C ASN A 38 11.13 9.07 -1.35
N VAL A 39 11.11 10.13 -2.17
CA VAL A 39 12.23 11.10 -2.22
C VAL A 39 12.44 11.75 -0.85
N LYS A 40 11.36 12.15 -0.16
CA LYS A 40 11.42 12.77 1.17
C LYS A 40 11.92 11.79 2.24
N THR A 41 11.46 10.53 2.20
CA THR A 41 11.72 9.53 3.26
C THR A 41 13.00 8.74 3.05
N ALA A 42 13.29 8.32 1.82
CA ALA A 42 14.42 7.46 1.48
C ALA A 42 15.55 8.20 0.73
N GLY A 43 15.29 9.40 0.21
CA GLY A 43 16.25 10.20 -0.57
C GLY A 43 16.12 9.98 -2.07
N GLY A 44 16.70 10.89 -2.88
CA GLY A 44 16.51 10.94 -4.33
C GLY A 44 17.03 9.73 -5.14
N LEU A 45 17.81 8.86 -4.51
CA LEU A 45 18.36 7.64 -5.16
C LEU A 45 17.52 6.39 -4.88
N TRP A 46 16.37 6.50 -4.26
CA TRP A 46 15.57 5.37 -3.78
C TRP A 46 15.16 4.38 -4.89
N THR A 47 14.98 4.83 -6.13
CA THR A 47 14.66 3.95 -7.28
C THR A 47 15.85 3.08 -7.73
N ARG A 48 17.06 3.35 -7.23
CA ARG A 48 18.21 2.45 -7.32
C ARG A 48 18.17 1.30 -6.30
N GLY A 49 17.14 1.26 -5.45
CA GLY A 49 17.01 0.31 -4.35
C GLY A 49 17.88 0.63 -3.13
N VAL A 50 18.28 1.91 -2.96
CA VAL A 50 19.09 2.36 -1.83
C VAL A 50 18.56 3.67 -1.23
N THR A 51 18.70 3.83 0.07
CA THR A 51 18.42 5.11 0.75
C THR A 51 19.54 6.12 0.50
N GLY A 52 19.30 7.38 0.88
CA GLY A 52 20.33 8.42 0.84
C GLY A 52 21.56 8.10 1.68
N GLU A 53 21.43 7.24 2.72
CA GLU A 53 22.51 6.75 3.56
C GLU A 53 23.15 5.44 3.02
N GLY A 54 22.76 4.98 1.83
CA GLY A 54 23.30 3.79 1.17
C GLY A 54 22.75 2.45 1.69
N ARG A 55 21.68 2.43 2.47
CA ARG A 55 21.02 1.19 2.90
C ARG A 55 20.16 0.64 1.77
N ARG A 56 20.20 -0.70 1.57
CA ARG A 56 19.31 -1.36 0.60
C ARG A 56 17.86 -1.30 1.04
N ILE A 57 16.97 -1.05 0.07
CA ILE A 57 15.51 -1.05 0.24
C ILE A 57 14.97 -2.39 -0.29
N PHE A 58 14.03 -2.97 0.43
CA PHE A 58 13.38 -4.24 0.10
C PHE A 58 11.86 -4.08 0.20
N TRP A 59 11.24 -3.50 -0.82
CA TRP A 59 9.79 -3.23 -0.84
C TRP A 59 8.96 -4.50 -0.62
N HIS A 60 9.36 -5.63 -1.23
CA HIS A 60 8.69 -6.92 -1.02
C HIS A 60 8.67 -7.33 0.45
N ARG A 61 9.75 -7.07 1.21
CA ARG A 61 9.77 -7.36 2.65
C ARG A 61 8.80 -6.46 3.42
N CYS A 62 8.70 -5.19 3.05
CA CYS A 62 7.72 -4.29 3.65
C CYS A 62 6.30 -4.82 3.40
N MET A 63 5.95 -5.12 2.15
CA MET A 63 4.64 -5.68 1.80
C MET A 63 4.31 -6.96 2.57
N ILE A 64 5.27 -7.88 2.74
CA ILE A 64 5.09 -9.12 3.49
C ILE A 64 4.84 -8.85 4.97
N MET A 65 5.53 -7.89 5.56
CA MET A 65 5.34 -7.54 6.98
C MET A 65 3.96 -6.94 7.23
N GLU A 66 3.50 -6.01 6.40
CA GLU A 66 2.16 -5.44 6.52
C GLU A 66 1.07 -6.49 6.25
N ALA A 67 1.29 -7.44 5.33
CA ALA A 67 0.35 -8.55 5.12
C ALA A 67 0.27 -9.47 6.34
N ALA A 68 1.37 -9.67 7.06
CA ALA A 68 1.35 -10.41 8.31
C ALA A 68 0.64 -9.64 9.45
N GLU A 69 0.79 -8.30 9.49
CA GLU A 69 0.07 -7.44 10.44
C GLU A 69 -1.44 -7.40 10.12
N LEU A 70 -1.80 -7.42 8.83
CA LEU A 70 -3.17 -7.59 8.38
C LEU A 70 -3.81 -8.87 8.97
N VAL A 71 -3.13 -10.01 8.84
CA VAL A 71 -3.62 -11.28 9.40
C VAL A 71 -3.70 -11.19 10.93
N ASP A 72 -2.72 -10.56 11.60
CA ASP A 72 -2.70 -10.43 13.06
C ASP A 72 -3.77 -9.47 13.61
N SER A 73 -4.43 -8.71 12.73
CA SER A 73 -5.63 -7.92 13.06
C SER A 73 -6.86 -8.79 13.39
N PHE A 74 -6.81 -10.09 13.12
CA PHE A 74 -7.92 -11.04 13.32
C PHE A 74 -7.55 -12.17 14.29
N PRO A 75 -8.55 -12.84 14.90
CA PRO A 75 -8.32 -13.97 15.82
C PRO A 75 -7.99 -15.27 15.08
N TRP A 76 -6.88 -15.33 14.32
CA TRP A 76 -6.44 -16.52 13.58
C TRP A 76 -5.71 -17.57 14.45
N LYS A 77 -5.22 -17.17 15.62
CA LYS A 77 -4.40 -18.02 16.50
C LYS A 77 -5.27 -19.05 17.21
N HIS A 78 -5.33 -20.29 16.69
CA HIS A 78 -6.18 -21.38 17.22
C HIS A 78 -5.96 -21.72 18.71
N TRP A 79 -4.84 -21.26 19.29
CA TRP A 79 -4.52 -21.43 20.72
C TRP A 79 -4.97 -20.24 21.61
N LYS A 80 -5.69 -19.27 21.04
CA LYS A 80 -6.27 -18.13 21.72
C LYS A 80 -7.79 -18.15 21.59
N ASP A 81 -8.46 -17.11 22.11
CA ASP A 81 -9.91 -16.94 21.94
C ASP A 81 -10.22 -16.62 20.46
N LEU A 82 -10.79 -17.58 19.77
CA LEU A 82 -11.22 -17.44 18.37
C LEU A 82 -12.51 -16.61 18.22
N ASN A 83 -13.21 -16.32 19.32
CA ASN A 83 -14.42 -15.46 19.32
C ASN A 83 -14.09 -13.99 19.61
N ALA A 84 -12.82 -13.64 19.81
CA ALA A 84 -12.43 -12.25 19.94
C ALA A 84 -12.80 -11.47 18.68
N SER A 85 -13.19 -10.20 18.85
CA SER A 85 -13.43 -9.31 17.69
C SER A 85 -12.12 -9.00 16.98
N GLY A 86 -12.12 -9.04 15.65
CA GLY A 86 -11.01 -8.50 14.84
C GLY A 86 -10.95 -6.97 14.93
N ASP A 87 -9.78 -6.41 14.67
CA ASP A 87 -9.58 -4.96 14.49
C ASP A 87 -9.69 -4.60 13.00
N MET A 88 -10.92 -4.44 12.52
CA MET A 88 -11.20 -4.12 11.11
C MET A 88 -10.56 -2.81 10.67
N LEU A 89 -10.49 -1.80 11.56
CA LEU A 89 -9.85 -0.53 11.24
C LEU A 89 -8.35 -0.72 11.03
N ASN A 90 -7.68 -1.51 11.90
CA ASN A 90 -6.28 -1.83 11.71
C ASN A 90 -6.05 -2.59 10.40
N ALA A 91 -6.87 -3.60 10.11
CA ALA A 91 -6.78 -4.35 8.85
C ALA A 91 -6.87 -3.44 7.61
N LYS A 92 -7.79 -2.46 7.61
CA LYS A 92 -7.89 -1.46 6.53
C LYS A 92 -6.64 -0.58 6.43
N ILE A 93 -6.04 -0.23 7.54
CA ILE A 93 -4.78 0.53 7.60
C ILE A 93 -3.64 -0.28 6.95
N GLU A 94 -3.52 -1.57 7.28
CA GLU A 94 -2.48 -2.44 6.71
C GLU A 94 -2.64 -2.62 5.20
N ILE A 95 -3.87 -2.72 4.68
CA ILE A 95 -4.13 -2.72 3.23
C ILE A 95 -3.57 -1.45 2.57
N VAL A 96 -3.75 -0.29 3.20
CA VAL A 96 -3.23 0.98 2.67
C VAL A 96 -1.70 1.02 2.74
N ASP A 97 -1.08 0.48 3.80
CA ASP A 97 0.38 0.40 3.92
C ASP A 97 0.98 -0.54 2.88
N ILE A 98 0.35 -1.70 2.64
CA ILE A 98 0.71 -2.58 1.52
C ILE A 98 0.63 -1.83 0.19
N TRP A 99 -0.42 -1.04 -0.04
CA TRP A 99 -0.58 -0.24 -1.27
C TRP A 99 0.55 0.77 -1.47
N HIS A 100 0.97 1.49 -0.42
CA HIS A 100 2.13 2.39 -0.47
C HIS A 100 3.42 1.66 -0.89
N PHE A 101 3.69 0.48 -0.32
CA PHE A 101 4.88 -0.30 -0.66
C PHE A 101 4.78 -0.95 -2.03
N LEU A 102 3.58 -1.38 -2.45
CA LEU A 102 3.34 -1.92 -3.79
C LEU A 102 3.58 -0.86 -4.88
N MET A 103 3.07 0.36 -4.70
CA MET A 103 3.38 1.46 -5.62
C MET A 103 4.88 1.74 -5.68
N SER A 104 5.57 1.76 -4.54
CA SER A 104 7.02 1.97 -4.46
C SER A 104 7.78 0.88 -5.21
N PHE A 105 7.38 -0.38 -5.04
CA PHE A 105 7.91 -1.51 -5.78
C PHE A 105 7.74 -1.35 -7.29
N ILE A 106 6.52 -1.05 -7.75
CA ILE A 106 6.22 -0.87 -9.18
C ILE A 106 7.02 0.28 -9.76
N ILE A 107 7.09 1.44 -9.09
CA ILE A 107 7.88 2.59 -9.55
C ILE A 107 9.34 2.21 -9.75
N GLU A 108 9.95 1.52 -8.78
CA GLU A 108 11.33 1.07 -8.86
C GLU A 108 11.56 0.19 -10.10
N GLN A 109 10.66 -0.79 -10.36
CA GLN A 109 10.79 -1.68 -11.51
C GLN A 109 10.61 -0.91 -12.84
N LEU A 110 9.65 0.00 -12.92
CA LEU A 110 9.41 0.80 -14.13
C LEU A 110 10.56 1.75 -14.46
N VAL A 111 11.24 2.29 -13.45
CA VAL A 111 12.43 3.13 -13.64
C VAL A 111 13.60 2.28 -14.14
N LYS A 112 13.80 1.08 -13.61
CA LYS A 112 14.81 0.13 -14.10
C LYS A 112 14.54 -0.28 -15.56
N ASP A 113 13.28 -0.58 -15.89
CA ASP A 113 12.90 -0.91 -17.27
C ASP A 113 13.10 0.29 -18.21
N ALA A 114 12.75 1.51 -17.77
CA ALA A 114 12.98 2.71 -18.56
C ALA A 114 14.46 2.98 -18.82
N TYR A 115 15.32 2.67 -17.86
CA TYR A 115 16.77 2.75 -18.06
C TYR A 115 17.27 1.81 -19.15
N LEU A 116 16.82 0.56 -19.18
CA LEU A 116 17.20 -0.42 -20.21
C LEU A 116 16.78 0.00 -21.63
N HIS A 117 15.78 0.88 -21.74
CA HIS A 117 15.30 1.44 -23.01
C HIS A 117 15.80 2.87 -23.26
N SER A 118 16.69 3.36 -22.43
CA SER A 118 17.30 4.68 -22.58
C SER A 118 18.60 4.61 -23.37
N GLU A 119 19.05 5.78 -23.83
CA GLU A 119 20.37 5.94 -24.46
C GLU A 119 21.46 6.35 -23.45
N LEU A 120 21.21 6.14 -22.14
CA LEU A 120 22.16 6.44 -21.08
C LEU A 120 23.33 5.46 -21.14
N GLU A 121 24.55 5.98 -21.16
CA GLU A 121 25.80 5.20 -21.20
C GLU A 121 26.30 4.85 -19.79
N GLU A 122 25.92 5.65 -18.78
CA GLU A 122 26.29 5.43 -17.38
C GLU A 122 25.58 4.19 -16.83
N ASN A 123 26.23 3.47 -15.92
CA ASN A 123 25.59 2.36 -15.20
C ASN A 123 24.40 2.85 -14.38
N PHE A 124 23.35 2.04 -14.26
CA PHE A 124 22.17 2.36 -13.47
C PHE A 124 22.50 2.78 -12.04
N ASP A 125 23.46 2.11 -11.42
CA ASP A 125 23.91 2.40 -10.05
C ASP A 125 24.73 3.70 -9.92
N GLU A 126 25.07 4.37 -11.02
CA GLU A 126 25.78 5.65 -11.05
C GLU A 126 24.86 6.83 -11.36
N LEU A 127 23.61 6.57 -11.78
CA LEU A 127 22.65 7.62 -12.15
C LEU A 127 22.35 8.51 -10.95
N ASN A 128 22.31 9.81 -11.17
CA ASN A 128 21.92 10.80 -10.18
C ASN A 128 20.40 10.95 -10.10
N GLU A 129 19.93 11.68 -9.09
CA GLU A 129 18.49 11.92 -8.84
C GLU A 129 17.77 12.52 -10.06
N SER A 130 18.39 13.46 -10.78
CA SER A 130 17.78 14.12 -11.94
C SER A 130 17.56 13.13 -13.08
N GLN A 131 18.53 12.25 -13.34
CA GLN A 131 18.44 11.20 -14.37
C GLN A 131 17.33 10.19 -13.99
N LEU A 132 17.32 9.71 -12.75
CA LEU A 132 16.28 8.80 -12.26
C LEU A 132 14.87 9.42 -12.36
N ARG A 133 14.72 10.68 -11.99
CA ARG A 133 13.46 11.43 -12.14
C ARG A 133 13.07 11.60 -13.61
N SER A 134 14.03 11.80 -14.50
CA SER A 134 13.79 11.87 -15.95
C SER A 134 13.27 10.52 -16.49
N LEU A 135 13.85 9.41 -16.05
CA LEU A 135 13.39 8.06 -16.40
C LEU A 135 11.94 7.83 -15.91
N TRP A 136 11.61 8.20 -14.66
CA TRP A 136 10.25 8.13 -14.12
C TRP A 136 9.25 8.93 -14.98
N ASN A 137 9.61 10.14 -15.40
CA ASN A 137 8.75 11.01 -16.22
C ASN A 137 8.74 10.64 -17.71
N SER A 138 9.46 9.61 -18.12
CA SER A 138 9.60 9.21 -19.53
C SER A 138 8.27 8.76 -20.15
N ARG A 139 8.21 8.84 -21.49
CA ARG A 139 7.09 8.29 -22.26
C ARG A 139 6.96 6.78 -22.09
N PHE A 140 8.09 6.10 -21.90
CA PHE A 140 8.11 4.66 -21.64
C PHE A 140 7.33 4.30 -20.39
N VAL A 141 7.64 4.93 -19.24
CA VAL A 141 6.93 4.71 -17.97
C VAL A 141 5.45 5.03 -18.09
N LYS A 142 5.09 6.17 -18.72
CA LYS A 142 3.68 6.54 -18.94
C LYS A 142 2.91 5.47 -19.72
N ASN A 143 3.53 4.87 -20.74
CA ASN A 143 2.90 3.80 -21.50
C ASN A 143 2.76 2.51 -20.70
N ARG A 144 3.77 2.17 -19.87
CA ARG A 144 3.71 1.01 -18.96
C ARG A 144 2.62 1.18 -17.90
N MET A 145 2.50 2.39 -17.32
CA MET A 145 1.44 2.70 -16.38
C MET A 145 0.03 2.50 -16.96
N LYS A 146 -0.18 2.91 -18.22
CA LYS A 146 -1.46 2.65 -18.93
C LYS A 146 -1.75 1.16 -19.07
N ARG A 147 -0.72 0.33 -19.33
CA ARG A 147 -0.88 -1.13 -19.39
C ARG A 147 -1.24 -1.71 -18.02
N ILE A 148 -0.55 -1.28 -16.95
CA ILE A 148 -0.88 -1.70 -15.58
C ILE A 148 -2.36 -1.42 -15.27
N LEU A 149 -2.85 -0.23 -15.61
CA LEU A 149 -4.25 0.14 -15.45
C LEU A 149 -5.21 -0.74 -16.25
N SER A 150 -4.85 -1.04 -17.49
CA SER A 150 -5.66 -1.92 -18.33
C SER A 150 -5.76 -3.33 -17.72
N GLU A 151 -4.65 -3.87 -17.24
CA GLU A 151 -4.63 -5.19 -16.58
C GLU A 151 -5.40 -5.17 -15.25
N LEU A 152 -5.29 -4.08 -14.49
CA LEU A 152 -6.06 -3.89 -13.27
C LEU A 152 -7.57 -3.89 -13.56
N ASN A 153 -8.01 -3.13 -14.56
CA ASN A 153 -9.41 -3.09 -14.97
C ASN A 153 -9.90 -4.46 -15.45
N ASN A 154 -9.08 -5.20 -16.21
CA ASN A 154 -9.40 -6.55 -16.65
C ASN A 154 -9.54 -7.50 -15.46
N ALA A 155 -8.64 -7.40 -14.47
CA ALA A 155 -8.70 -8.19 -13.25
C ALA A 155 -9.96 -7.91 -12.44
N MET A 156 -10.37 -6.66 -12.33
CA MET A 156 -11.59 -6.25 -11.63
C MET A 156 -12.85 -6.83 -12.29
N VAL A 157 -12.91 -6.83 -13.64
CA VAL A 157 -13.99 -7.46 -14.38
C VAL A 157 -14.02 -8.97 -14.15
N LEU A 158 -12.85 -9.61 -14.18
CA LEU A 158 -12.74 -11.04 -13.90
C LEU A 158 -13.15 -11.36 -12.47
N GLN A 159 -12.75 -10.56 -11.50
CA GLN A 159 -13.11 -10.77 -10.10
C GLN A 159 -14.62 -10.67 -9.88
N GLN A 160 -15.30 -9.69 -10.47
CA GLN A 160 -16.76 -9.60 -10.41
C GLN A 160 -17.44 -10.88 -10.97
N ALA A 161 -16.80 -11.54 -11.95
CA ALA A 161 -17.26 -12.83 -12.47
C ALA A 161 -16.92 -13.99 -11.51
N PHE A 162 -15.93 -13.84 -10.63
CA PHE A 162 -15.49 -14.83 -9.63
C PHE A 162 -16.11 -14.63 -8.24
N ASP A 163 -16.74 -13.50 -7.96
CA ASP A 163 -17.42 -13.23 -6.65
C ASP A 163 -18.56 -14.23 -6.35
N GLY A 164 -18.91 -15.09 -7.31
CA GLY A 164 -19.80 -16.24 -7.10
C GLY A 164 -19.10 -17.60 -6.93
N LEU A 165 -17.75 -17.64 -6.96
CA LEU A 165 -17.00 -18.86 -6.68
C LEU A 165 -16.68 -18.96 -5.19
N GLU A 166 -16.94 -20.13 -4.65
CA GLU A 166 -16.90 -20.48 -3.23
C GLU A 166 -15.63 -19.98 -2.53
N ASN A 167 -15.81 -19.38 -1.35
CA ASN A 167 -14.74 -19.23 -0.38
C ASN A 167 -14.10 -20.60 -0.11
N ASN A 168 -12.76 -20.67 -0.11
CA ASN A 168 -12.04 -21.92 0.12
C ASN A 168 -12.28 -22.50 1.53
N PHE A 169 -12.71 -21.64 2.46
CA PHE A 169 -12.93 -21.97 3.86
C PHE A 169 -14.29 -21.46 4.33
N GLU A 170 -14.92 -22.18 5.26
CA GLU A 170 -16.16 -21.75 5.90
C GLU A 170 -15.98 -20.50 6.78
N ASN A 171 -14.74 -20.28 7.26
CA ASN A 171 -14.41 -19.17 8.16
C ASN A 171 -13.84 -17.99 7.37
N TYR A 172 -14.44 -16.82 7.56
CA TYR A 172 -14.00 -15.57 6.94
C TYR A 172 -12.53 -15.19 7.25
N VAL A 173 -12.07 -15.41 8.49
CA VAL A 173 -10.69 -15.14 8.91
C VAL A 173 -9.70 -16.03 8.17
N ASP A 174 -10.04 -17.32 7.97
CA ASP A 174 -9.18 -18.24 7.25
C ASP A 174 -9.07 -17.89 5.76
N ASN A 175 -10.12 -17.33 5.16
CA ASN A 175 -10.08 -16.82 3.79
C ASN A 175 -9.15 -15.60 3.65
N ILE A 176 -9.22 -14.64 4.59
CA ILE A 176 -8.30 -13.50 4.60
C ILE A 176 -6.86 -13.96 4.77
N ALA A 177 -6.60 -14.85 5.73
CA ALA A 177 -5.26 -15.38 5.98
C ALA A 177 -4.69 -16.08 4.74
N TYR A 178 -5.49 -16.92 4.08
CA TYR A 178 -5.09 -17.62 2.86
C TYR A 178 -4.73 -16.67 1.71
N ASP A 179 -5.55 -15.66 1.47
CA ASP A 179 -5.28 -14.68 0.41
C ASP A 179 -4.05 -13.82 0.74
N ALA A 180 -3.82 -13.48 2.03
CA ALA A 180 -2.63 -12.79 2.49
C ALA A 180 -1.36 -13.66 2.35
N GLU A 181 -1.43 -14.94 2.67
CA GLU A 181 -0.33 -15.91 2.47
C GLU A 181 0.03 -16.04 0.99
N ASN A 182 -0.96 -16.15 0.10
CA ASN A 182 -0.74 -16.18 -1.35
C ASN A 182 -0.09 -14.87 -1.83
N PHE A 183 -0.52 -13.71 -1.33
CA PHE A 183 0.11 -12.44 -1.63
C PHE A 183 1.58 -12.40 -1.19
N MET A 184 1.89 -12.86 0.02
CA MET A 184 3.27 -12.92 0.52
C MET A 184 4.14 -13.85 -0.34
N GLU A 185 3.61 -14.98 -0.81
CA GLU A 185 4.33 -15.89 -1.71
C GLU A 185 4.62 -15.22 -3.06
N VAL A 186 3.65 -14.55 -3.66
CA VAL A 186 3.83 -13.80 -4.92
C VAL A 186 4.88 -12.69 -4.74
N CYS A 187 4.89 -11.96 -3.61
CA CYS A 187 5.93 -10.98 -3.28
C CYS A 187 7.32 -11.61 -3.22
N ASN A 188 7.46 -12.80 -2.62
CA ASN A 188 8.73 -13.52 -2.55
C ASN A 188 9.20 -14.01 -3.93
N ILE A 189 8.30 -14.46 -4.80
CA ILE A 189 8.63 -14.85 -6.18
C ILE A 189 9.09 -13.62 -6.96
N ALA A 190 8.34 -12.51 -6.89
CA ALA A 190 8.70 -11.26 -7.54
C ALA A 190 10.07 -10.70 -7.09
N ALA A 191 10.44 -10.91 -5.81
CA ALA A 191 11.76 -10.54 -5.31
C ALA A 191 12.91 -11.35 -5.91
N LYS A 192 12.68 -12.62 -6.22
CA LYS A 192 13.68 -13.50 -6.85
C LYS A 192 13.93 -13.13 -8.30
N THR A 193 12.89 -12.77 -9.04
CA THR A 193 13.04 -12.32 -10.45
C THR A 193 13.83 -11.02 -10.58
N GLN A 194 13.98 -10.25 -9.50
CA GLN A 194 14.81 -9.02 -9.51
C GLN A 194 16.31 -9.27 -9.41
N SER A 195 16.74 -10.44 -8.98
CA SER A 195 18.17 -10.74 -8.69
C SER A 195 18.95 -11.24 -9.90
N ASP A 196 18.28 -11.72 -10.94
CA ASP A 196 18.90 -12.31 -12.12
C ASP A 196 18.84 -11.33 -13.30
N THR A 197 19.99 -10.94 -13.86
CA THR A 197 20.19 -9.69 -14.61
C THR A 197 20.18 -9.82 -16.13
N THR A 198 19.67 -10.88 -16.75
CA THR A 198 20.01 -11.12 -18.14
C THR A 198 18.94 -11.13 -19.23
N ASP A 199 17.62 -11.35 -18.95
CA ASP A 199 16.66 -11.42 -20.07
C ASP A 199 15.24 -10.84 -19.77
N GLU A 200 15.05 -9.82 -18.99
CA GLU A 200 14.04 -9.92 -17.96
C GLU A 200 13.16 -8.68 -17.80
N GLU A 201 13.06 -7.85 -18.84
CA GLU A 201 12.07 -6.77 -18.87
C GLU A 201 10.63 -7.34 -18.79
N CYS A 202 10.38 -8.41 -19.55
CA CYS A 202 9.08 -9.08 -19.55
C CYS A 202 8.76 -9.63 -18.16
N ASP A 203 9.77 -10.21 -17.49
CA ASP A 203 9.59 -10.84 -16.19
C ASP A 203 9.35 -9.82 -15.07
N ARG A 204 10.05 -8.67 -15.07
CA ARG A 204 9.83 -7.61 -14.10
C ARG A 204 8.44 -6.96 -14.22
N PHE A 205 8.01 -6.68 -15.44
CA PHE A 205 6.69 -6.13 -15.67
C PHE A 205 5.60 -7.14 -15.29
N GLN A 206 5.79 -8.41 -15.64
CA GLN A 206 4.86 -9.49 -15.25
C GLN A 206 4.84 -9.68 -13.73
N ALA A 207 5.98 -9.56 -13.05
CA ALA A 207 6.05 -9.59 -11.59
C ALA A 207 5.23 -8.44 -10.97
N CYS A 208 5.34 -7.22 -11.51
CA CYS A 208 4.51 -6.09 -11.07
C CYS A 208 3.01 -6.39 -11.22
N ILE A 209 2.60 -6.95 -12.36
CA ILE A 209 1.20 -7.33 -12.60
C ILE A 209 0.77 -8.42 -11.60
N SER A 210 1.58 -9.46 -11.41
CA SER A 210 1.24 -10.57 -10.52
C SER A 210 1.07 -10.11 -9.06
N VAL A 211 1.97 -9.28 -8.55
CA VAL A 211 1.85 -8.74 -7.18
C VAL A 211 0.60 -7.86 -7.06
N MET A 212 0.33 -7.05 -8.07
CA MET A 212 -0.85 -6.18 -8.07
C MET A 212 -2.15 -6.98 -8.12
N LEU A 213 -2.25 -8.03 -8.94
CA LEU A 213 -3.43 -8.90 -9.00
C LEU A 213 -3.65 -9.63 -7.69
N SER A 214 -2.59 -10.12 -7.07
CA SER A 214 -2.66 -10.78 -5.76
C SER A 214 -3.08 -9.81 -4.66
N PHE A 215 -2.63 -8.55 -4.70
CA PHE A 215 -3.13 -7.48 -3.81
C PHE A 215 -4.63 -7.24 -4.00
N VAL A 216 -5.09 -7.20 -5.24
CA VAL A 216 -6.51 -7.04 -5.59
C VAL A 216 -7.34 -8.17 -4.96
N ILE A 217 -6.90 -9.42 -5.10
CA ILE A 217 -7.58 -10.59 -4.52
C ILE A 217 -7.62 -10.49 -2.99
N MET A 218 -6.51 -10.17 -2.34
CA MET A 218 -6.43 -10.06 -0.89
C MET A 218 -7.31 -8.91 -0.36
N SER A 219 -7.33 -7.77 -1.04
CA SER A 219 -8.08 -6.58 -0.60
C SER A 219 -9.60 -6.68 -0.78
N ARG A 220 -10.10 -7.69 -1.52
CA ARG A 220 -11.55 -7.89 -1.77
C ARG A 220 -12.39 -8.10 -0.52
N HIS A 221 -11.77 -8.54 0.56
CA HIS A 221 -12.44 -8.77 1.84
C HIS A 221 -12.81 -7.48 2.59
N PHE A 222 -12.36 -6.31 2.09
CA PHE A 222 -12.49 -5.05 2.80
C PHE A 222 -13.30 -4.04 1.98
N ASP A 223 -14.36 -3.52 2.59
CA ASP A 223 -15.05 -2.33 2.10
C ASP A 223 -14.19 -1.10 2.45
N LEU A 224 -13.40 -0.64 1.46
CA LEU A 224 -12.44 0.44 1.61
C LEU A 224 -12.40 1.29 0.33
N ASP A 225 -12.60 2.60 0.45
CA ASP A 225 -12.20 3.53 -0.61
C ASP A 225 -10.68 3.71 -0.57
N LEU A 226 -9.98 2.97 -1.44
CA LEU A 226 -8.51 2.99 -1.47
C LEU A 226 -7.94 4.37 -1.80
N LYS A 227 -8.64 5.17 -2.62
CA LYS A 227 -8.21 6.53 -2.96
C LYS A 227 -8.24 7.43 -1.72
N GLU A 228 -9.37 7.48 -1.02
CA GLU A 228 -9.52 8.27 0.19
C GLU A 228 -8.53 7.80 1.26
N ALA A 229 -8.46 6.50 1.50
CA ALA A 229 -7.57 5.92 2.49
C ALA A 229 -6.08 6.19 2.18
N TYR A 230 -5.67 6.12 0.91
CA TYR A 230 -4.34 6.52 0.47
C TYR A 230 -4.07 8.01 0.73
N GLU A 231 -5.01 8.91 0.40
CA GLU A 231 -4.87 10.34 0.62
C GLU A 231 -4.67 10.64 2.11
N VAL A 232 -5.46 10.01 2.99
CA VAL A 232 -5.33 10.12 4.45
C VAL A 232 -3.94 9.69 4.92
N LYS A 233 -3.51 8.50 4.49
CA LYS A 233 -2.23 7.94 4.91
C LYS A 233 -1.05 8.75 4.38
N ASN A 234 -1.15 9.26 3.14
CA ASN A 234 -0.12 10.12 2.56
C ASN A 234 0.03 11.42 3.34
N VAL A 235 -1.07 12.07 3.73
CA VAL A 235 -1.07 13.26 4.60
C VAL A 235 -0.44 12.93 5.96
N LEU A 236 -0.82 11.79 6.58
CA LEU A 236 -0.24 11.37 7.84
C LEU A 236 1.27 11.10 7.73
N ASN A 237 1.72 10.47 6.66
CA ASN A 237 3.14 10.24 6.43
C ASN A 237 3.91 11.56 6.22
N GLU A 238 3.33 12.54 5.53
CA GLU A 238 3.90 13.88 5.44
C GLU A 238 3.96 14.56 6.82
N PHE A 239 2.89 14.49 7.60
CA PHE A 239 2.83 14.99 8.96
C PHE A 239 3.93 14.41 9.85
N ARG A 240 4.12 13.09 9.81
CA ARG A 240 5.20 12.39 10.54
C ARG A 240 6.58 12.93 10.18
N GLN A 241 6.86 13.18 8.89
CA GLN A 241 8.15 13.74 8.45
C GLN A 241 8.35 15.18 8.95
N LEU A 242 7.31 16.01 8.90
CA LEU A 242 7.35 17.38 9.42
C LEU A 242 7.67 17.43 10.93
N HIS A 243 7.27 16.41 11.69
CA HIS A 243 7.48 16.31 13.13
C HIS A 243 8.67 15.44 13.54
N GLY A 244 9.61 15.18 12.63
CA GLY A 244 10.88 14.54 12.94
C GLY A 244 10.77 13.03 13.14
N TYR A 245 9.95 12.36 12.36
CA TYR A 245 9.83 10.89 12.39
C TYR A 245 11.17 10.21 12.06
N LYS A 246 11.88 10.70 11.04
CA LYS A 246 13.19 10.17 10.63
C LYS A 246 14.25 10.34 11.74
N GLU A 247 14.16 11.41 12.50
CA GLU A 247 15.05 11.72 13.64
C GLU A 247 14.64 11.01 14.93
N GLY A 248 13.59 10.19 14.91
CA GLY A 248 13.08 9.49 16.10
C GLY A 248 12.41 10.40 17.14
N LYS A 249 12.03 11.63 16.76
CA LYS A 249 11.39 12.61 17.64
C LYS A 249 9.86 12.50 17.67
N TYR A 250 9.30 11.96 16.61
CA TYR A 250 7.86 11.82 16.47
C TYR A 250 7.29 10.75 17.40
N VAL A 251 6.15 11.03 18.01
CA VAL A 251 5.42 10.10 18.87
C VAL A 251 4.16 9.64 18.14
N LYS A 252 4.01 8.34 17.91
CA LYS A 252 2.86 7.75 17.21
C LYS A 252 1.59 7.65 18.05
N LYS A 253 1.72 7.58 19.39
CA LYS A 253 0.58 7.42 20.30
C LYS A 253 0.18 8.76 20.90
N TRP A 254 -1.07 9.12 20.76
CA TRP A 254 -1.63 10.41 21.18
C TRP A 254 -2.76 10.21 22.19
N ASN A 255 -2.91 11.16 23.11
CA ASN A 255 -4.15 11.24 23.91
C ASN A 255 -5.22 11.91 23.04
N TYR A 256 -6.19 11.11 22.59
CA TYR A 256 -7.26 11.53 21.70
C TYR A 256 -8.61 11.18 22.38
N GLU A 257 -9.42 12.21 22.67
CA GLU A 257 -10.71 12.07 23.34
C GLU A 257 -10.64 11.22 24.63
N GLY A 258 -9.57 11.40 25.41
CA GLY A 258 -9.36 10.69 26.69
C GLY A 258 -8.88 9.25 26.57
N LYS A 259 -8.47 8.82 25.38
CA LYS A 259 -7.88 7.49 25.11
C LYS A 259 -6.53 7.64 24.44
N GLU A 260 -5.60 6.76 24.79
CA GLU A 260 -4.34 6.64 24.03
C GLU A 260 -4.60 5.85 22.74
N LEU A 261 -4.47 6.50 21.59
CA LEU A 261 -4.64 5.91 20.26
C LEU A 261 -3.40 6.15 19.39
N GLU A 262 -3.18 5.26 18.46
CA GLU A 262 -2.20 5.47 17.40
C GLU A 262 -2.66 6.53 16.41
N ASP A 263 -1.74 7.30 15.88
CA ASP A 263 -1.97 8.38 14.93
C ASP A 263 -2.74 7.94 13.67
N ASN A 264 -2.51 6.71 13.19
CA ASN A 264 -3.30 6.10 12.12
C ASN A 264 -4.80 6.09 12.46
N LYS A 265 -5.15 5.57 13.65
CA LYS A 265 -6.54 5.47 14.09
C LYS A 265 -7.17 6.86 14.28
N VAL A 266 -6.37 7.83 14.76
CA VAL A 266 -6.82 9.23 14.87
C VAL A 266 -7.10 9.82 13.49
N ALA A 267 -6.19 9.66 12.52
CA ALA A 267 -6.36 10.22 11.18
C ALA A 267 -7.61 9.66 10.48
N PHE A 268 -7.82 8.35 10.53
CA PHE A 268 -9.00 7.70 9.92
C PHE A 268 -10.30 8.08 10.66
N ASP A 269 -10.28 8.21 11.98
CA ASP A 269 -11.44 8.70 12.74
C ASP A 269 -11.80 10.14 12.37
N ARG A 270 -10.80 11.02 12.14
CA ARG A 270 -11.07 12.40 11.71
C ARG A 270 -11.77 12.47 10.36
N ILE A 271 -11.37 11.64 9.39
CA ILE A 271 -12.04 11.53 8.09
C ILE A 271 -13.48 11.03 8.28
N SER A 272 -13.68 9.99 9.05
CA SER A 272 -15.03 9.46 9.31
C SER A 272 -15.96 10.50 10.00
N LYS A 273 -15.38 11.47 10.71
CA LYS A 273 -16.06 12.63 11.29
C LYS A 273 -16.22 13.82 10.34
N GLY A 274 -15.88 13.65 9.05
CA GLY A 274 -16.11 14.61 7.98
C GLY A 274 -14.99 15.63 7.75
N VAL A 275 -13.81 15.42 8.31
CA VAL A 275 -12.61 16.24 7.97
C VAL A 275 -12.15 15.85 6.56
N SER A 276 -11.96 16.81 5.67
CA SER A 276 -11.42 16.52 4.34
C SER A 276 -9.93 16.20 4.39
N ALA A 277 -9.43 15.39 3.43
CA ALA A 277 -7.99 15.12 3.33
C ALA A 277 -7.14 16.40 3.22
N LYS A 278 -7.69 17.47 2.61
CA LYS A 278 -7.02 18.77 2.50
C LYS A 278 -6.85 19.49 3.84
N ASP A 279 -7.81 19.31 4.74
CA ASP A 279 -7.82 19.97 6.06
C ASP A 279 -7.16 19.08 7.12
N LEU A 280 -6.93 17.81 6.82
CA LEU A 280 -6.45 16.81 7.77
C LEU A 280 -5.11 17.21 8.40
N LEU A 281 -4.16 17.74 7.62
CA LEU A 281 -2.86 18.16 8.14
C LEU A 281 -3.01 19.18 9.27
N LEU A 282 -3.82 20.22 9.06
CA LEU A 282 -4.09 21.25 10.06
C LEU A 282 -4.91 20.73 11.24
N ASP A 283 -5.75 19.74 10.99
CA ASP A 283 -6.57 19.15 12.05
C ASP A 283 -5.72 18.26 12.96
N LEU A 284 -4.81 17.45 12.41
CA LEU A 284 -3.86 16.63 13.18
C LEU A 284 -2.94 17.49 14.07
N GLU A 285 -2.51 18.67 13.59
CA GLU A 285 -1.71 19.62 14.39
C GLU A 285 -2.36 19.97 15.72
N LYS A 286 -3.68 20.14 15.76
CA LYS A 286 -4.42 20.48 17.00
C LYS A 286 -4.27 19.38 18.04
N PHE A 287 -4.38 18.12 17.65
CA PHE A 287 -4.29 16.97 18.56
C PHE A 287 -2.84 16.67 18.94
N TYR A 288 -1.92 16.80 18.00
CA TYR A 288 -0.50 16.55 18.23
C TYR A 288 0.10 17.57 19.22
N ASN A 289 -0.26 18.84 19.11
CA ASN A 289 0.20 19.90 20.01
C ASN A 289 -0.44 19.82 21.39
N ALA A 290 -1.73 19.46 21.49
CA ALA A 290 -2.41 19.25 22.78
C ALA A 290 -1.78 18.12 23.63
N ARG A 291 -1.02 17.21 23.03
CA ARG A 291 -0.27 16.15 23.70
C ARG A 291 0.76 16.66 24.70
N THR A 292 1.35 17.85 24.46
CA THR A 292 2.46 18.40 25.27
C THR A 292 1.97 19.14 26.52
N GLU A 293 0.67 19.28 26.68
CA GLU A 293 0.05 20.02 27.81
C GLU A 293 -0.51 19.10 28.90
N SER A 294 -0.32 17.77 28.78
CA SER A 294 -0.70 16.77 29.78
C SER A 294 0.53 16.06 30.33
#